data_8974d65ece366f8c42295b6715533f96
#
_entry.id   8974d65ece366f8c42295b6715533f96
#
_cell.length_a   1.000
_cell.length_b   1.000
_cell.length_c   1.000
_cell.angle_alpha   90.00
_cell.angle_beta   90.00
_cell.angle_gamma   90.00
#
_symmetry.space_group_name_H-M   'P 1'
#
loop_
_entity.id
_entity.type
_entity.pdbx_description
1 polymer ?
#
loop_
_entity_poly.entity_id
_entity_poly.type
_entity_poly.pdbx_seq_one_letter_code
_entity_poly.pdbx_strand_id
1 'polypeptide(L)'
;MVEAGRTSDDDVDFEAAVAEAVDSLPNDLREFMSNVELVVEDEPPAGLPLLGLYQGVPLTRRGSAYGGVPPDKITIYKRPLERLYGRDGSRLRDEIRRVVLHEIAHHFGISDERLRELDRY
;
A
#
# COMPACT_ATOMS: atom_id res chain seq x y z
N MET A 1 22.93 -3.56 24.22
CA MET A 1 22.52 -3.05 23.80
C MET A 1 21.36 -2.38 23.64
N VAL A 2 21.42 -1.30 23.27
CA VAL A 2 20.31 -0.45 23.10
C VAL A 2 19.35 -0.98 22.11
N GLU A 3 19.90 -1.61 21.15
CA GLU A 3 19.06 -2.11 20.10
C GLU A 3 18.04 -3.09 20.61
N ALA A 4 18.42 -3.84 21.59
CA ALA A 4 17.50 -4.82 22.11
C ALA A 4 16.25 -4.17 22.63
N GLY A 5 16.38 -3.00 23.20
CA GLY A 5 15.25 -2.35 23.80
C GLY A 5 14.27 -1.76 22.82
N ARG A 6 14.70 -1.57 21.56
CA ARG A 6 13.76 -0.95 20.67
C ARG A 6 13.29 -1.85 19.60
N THR A 7 13.31 -3.07 19.82
CA THR A 7 12.90 -3.93 18.84
C THR A 7 11.51 -3.85 18.49
N SER A 8 10.84 -4.78 18.60
CA SER A 8 9.55 -5.12 18.12
C SER A 8 8.59 -3.97 17.96
N ASP A 9 8.39 -3.16 18.95
CA ASP A 9 7.38 -2.11 18.84
C ASP A 9 7.80 -0.97 17.97
N ASP A 10 9.10 -0.64 17.99
CA ASP A 10 9.59 0.48 17.24
C ASP A 10 10.05 0.08 15.86
N ASP A 11 10.23 -1.21 15.65
CA ASP A 11 10.88 -1.70 14.47
C ASP A 11 9.90 -2.50 13.64
N VAL A 12 8.97 -1.82 13.05
CA VAL A 12 7.95 -2.45 12.23
C VAL A 12 8.55 -2.90 10.91
N ASP A 13 8.29 -4.15 10.56
CA ASP A 13 8.73 -4.70 9.29
C ASP A 13 7.72 -4.29 8.23
N PHE A 14 8.10 -3.29 7.43
CA PHE A 14 7.21 -2.76 6.41
C PHE A 14 6.84 -3.80 5.38
N GLU A 15 7.80 -4.60 4.95
CA GLU A 15 7.51 -5.58 3.92
C GLU A 15 6.56 -6.64 4.43
N ALA A 16 6.71 -7.06 5.67
CA ALA A 16 5.79 -8.00 6.26
C ALA A 16 4.40 -7.39 6.41
N ALA A 17 4.32 -6.12 6.81
CA ALA A 17 3.03 -5.47 6.96
C ALA A 17 2.33 -5.31 5.61
N VAL A 18 3.08 -5.01 4.56
CA VAL A 18 2.53 -4.92 3.21
C VAL A 18 2.01 -6.28 2.77
N ALA A 19 2.79 -7.34 3.01
CA ALA A 19 2.37 -8.69 2.64
C ALA A 19 1.10 -9.10 3.39
N GLU A 20 1.01 -8.76 4.67
CA GLU A 20 -0.18 -9.06 5.45
C GLU A 20 -1.42 -8.38 4.91
N ALA A 21 -1.25 -7.14 4.45
CA ALA A 21 -2.37 -6.40 3.87
C ALA A 21 -2.90 -7.11 2.63
N VAL A 22 -2.00 -7.56 1.77
CA VAL A 22 -2.40 -8.29 0.56
C VAL A 22 -3.06 -9.61 0.94
N ASP A 23 -2.50 -10.31 1.92
CA ASP A 23 -3.05 -11.60 2.36
C ASP A 23 -4.42 -11.45 2.98
N SER A 24 -4.78 -10.25 3.44
CA SER A 24 -6.10 -10.03 4.03
C SER A 24 -7.20 -9.93 2.99
N LEU A 25 -6.85 -9.84 1.70
CA LEU A 25 -7.85 -9.79 0.65
C LEU A 25 -8.53 -11.15 0.49
N PRO A 26 -9.82 -11.15 0.13
CA PRO A 26 -10.47 -12.40 -0.27
C PRO A 26 -9.74 -13.05 -1.44
N ASN A 27 -9.81 -14.38 -1.51
CA ASN A 27 -9.06 -15.12 -2.50
C ASN A 27 -9.38 -14.70 -3.94
N ASP A 28 -10.64 -14.44 -4.24
CA ASP A 28 -11.02 -14.05 -5.58
C ASP A 28 -10.46 -12.69 -5.96
N LEU A 29 -10.24 -11.80 -5.01
CA LEU A 29 -9.62 -10.51 -5.29
C LEU A 29 -8.11 -10.63 -5.40
N ARG A 30 -7.51 -11.52 -4.61
CA ARG A 30 -6.06 -11.69 -4.68
C ARG A 30 -5.58 -12.16 -6.03
N GLU A 31 -6.43 -12.87 -6.76
CA GLU A 31 -6.05 -13.32 -8.09
C GLU A 31 -5.73 -12.15 -9.02
N PHE A 32 -6.39 -11.02 -8.82
CA PHE A 32 -6.15 -9.85 -9.66
C PHE A 32 -4.88 -9.10 -9.28
N MET A 33 -4.19 -9.54 -8.23
CA MET A 33 -2.93 -8.93 -7.83
C MET A 33 -1.73 -9.61 -8.47
N SER A 34 -1.92 -10.62 -9.28
CA SER A 34 -0.81 -11.43 -9.80
C SER A 34 0.15 -10.61 -10.67
N ASN A 35 -0.32 -9.54 -11.30
CA ASN A 35 0.53 -8.72 -12.14
C ASN A 35 0.73 -7.33 -11.54
N VAL A 36 0.80 -7.26 -10.22
CA VAL A 36 1.02 -5.99 -9.52
C VAL A 36 2.31 -6.11 -8.72
N GLU A 37 3.23 -5.18 -8.96
CA GLU A 37 4.47 -5.12 -8.21
C GLU A 37 4.25 -4.24 -6.98
N LEU A 38 4.60 -4.75 -5.80
CA LEU A 38 4.49 -4.00 -4.56
C LEU A 38 5.89 -3.74 -4.04
N VAL A 39 6.24 -2.47 -3.87
CA VAL A 39 7.57 -2.10 -3.39
C VAL A 39 7.46 -1.11 -2.25
N VAL A 40 8.48 -1.10 -1.40
CA VAL A 40 8.61 -0.13 -0.32
C VAL A 40 9.81 0.74 -0.63
N GLU A 41 9.61 2.05 -0.66
CA GLU A 41 10.69 3.00 -0.89
C GLU A 41 10.75 3.99 0.26
N ASP A 42 11.90 4.62 0.46
CA ASP A 42 12.06 5.50 1.60
C ASP A 42 11.25 6.78 1.47
N GLU A 43 11.40 7.48 0.37
CA GLU A 43 10.75 8.78 0.20
C GLU A 43 10.05 8.87 -1.14
N PRO A 44 8.95 9.61 -1.22
CA PRO A 44 8.33 9.87 -2.51
C PRO A 44 9.20 10.83 -3.32
N PRO A 45 8.89 10.99 -4.60
CA PRO A 45 9.57 11.99 -5.40
C PRO A 45 9.53 13.35 -4.72
N ALA A 46 10.57 14.14 -4.94
CA ALA A 46 10.80 15.38 -4.19
C ALA A 46 9.56 16.25 -4.12
N GLY A 47 9.21 16.62 -2.92
CA GLY A 47 8.12 17.55 -2.68
C GLY A 47 6.72 16.99 -2.71
N LEU A 48 6.55 15.72 -2.99
CA LEU A 48 5.20 15.15 -3.04
C LEU A 48 4.80 14.61 -1.67
N PRO A 49 3.61 14.98 -1.18
CA PRO A 49 3.14 14.51 0.13
C PRO A 49 2.40 13.17 0.01
N LEU A 50 3.10 12.14 -0.44
CA LEU A 50 2.49 10.85 -0.68
C LEU A 50 2.87 9.85 0.38
N LEU A 51 1.90 9.03 0.80
CA LEU A 51 2.16 7.86 1.65
C LEU A 51 2.23 6.61 0.80
N GLY A 52 1.60 6.60 -0.35
CA GLY A 52 1.66 5.51 -1.30
C GLY A 52 1.29 6.01 -2.68
N LEU A 53 1.51 5.18 -3.68
CA LEU A 53 1.23 5.56 -5.07
C LEU A 53 0.94 4.32 -5.89
N TYR A 54 -0.17 4.35 -6.61
CA TYR A 54 -0.50 3.34 -7.59
C TYR A 54 -0.16 3.86 -8.99
N GLN A 55 0.56 3.07 -9.75
CA GLN A 55 0.92 3.40 -11.13
C GLN A 55 0.49 2.26 -12.04
N GLY A 56 -0.32 2.57 -13.03
CA GLY A 56 -0.80 1.55 -13.94
C GLY A 56 -2.14 1.96 -14.52
N VAL A 57 -2.82 0.99 -15.12
CA VAL A 57 -4.15 1.20 -15.68
C VAL A 57 -5.13 0.37 -14.85
N PRO A 58 -6.09 1.01 -14.17
CA PRO A 58 -7.04 0.28 -13.34
C PRO A 58 -7.77 -0.79 -14.15
N LEU A 59 -8.13 -1.88 -13.48
CA LEU A 59 -8.76 -3.02 -14.15
C LEU A 59 -10.02 -2.61 -14.89
N THR A 60 -10.77 -1.67 -14.35
CA THR A 60 -12.02 -1.22 -14.97
C THR A 60 -11.82 -0.50 -16.28
N ARG A 61 -10.60 -0.10 -16.60
CA ARG A 61 -10.31 0.64 -17.82
C ARG A 61 -9.58 -0.18 -18.87
N ARG A 62 -9.34 -1.46 -18.59
CA ARG A 62 -8.58 -2.29 -19.50
C ARG A 62 -9.49 -2.88 -20.56
N GLY A 63 -9.08 -2.73 -21.80
CA GLY A 63 -9.78 -3.37 -22.91
C GLY A 63 -9.12 -4.68 -23.28
N SER A 64 -9.68 -5.34 -24.29
CA SER A 64 -9.16 -6.63 -24.74
C SER A 64 -7.75 -6.53 -25.32
N ALA A 65 -7.34 -5.35 -25.73
CA ALA A 65 -6.03 -5.16 -26.32
C ALA A 65 -4.94 -4.81 -25.30
N TYR A 66 -5.26 -4.88 -24.04
CA TYR A 66 -4.33 -4.47 -23.00
C TYR A 66 -3.15 -5.42 -22.80
N GLY A 67 -3.19 -6.58 -23.38
CA GLY A 67 -2.14 -7.58 -23.17
C GLY A 67 -0.75 -7.07 -23.50
N GLY A 68 0.25 -7.56 -22.79
CA GLY A 68 1.64 -7.25 -23.09
C GLY A 68 2.18 -5.98 -22.47
N VAL A 69 1.40 -5.28 -21.65
CA VAL A 69 1.87 -4.09 -20.97
C VAL A 69 2.62 -4.44 -19.70
N PRO A 70 3.49 -3.54 -19.21
CA PRO A 70 4.19 -3.78 -17.95
C PRO A 70 3.23 -3.96 -16.79
N PRO A 71 3.65 -4.64 -15.72
CA PRO A 71 2.80 -4.79 -14.56
C PRO A 71 2.50 -3.45 -13.91
N ASP A 72 1.36 -3.38 -13.25
CA ASP A 72 1.03 -2.25 -12.42
C ASP A 72 1.96 -2.23 -11.21
N LYS A 73 2.12 -1.08 -10.60
CA LYS A 73 3.05 -0.93 -9.49
C LYS A 73 2.39 -0.14 -8.37
N ILE A 74 2.52 -0.65 -7.16
CA ILE A 74 2.12 0.05 -5.95
C ILE A 74 3.37 0.30 -5.12
N THR A 75 3.61 1.55 -4.77
CA THR A 75 4.75 1.93 -3.94
C THR A 75 4.24 2.46 -2.61
N ILE A 76 4.86 2.00 -1.52
CA ILE A 76 4.55 2.49 -0.18
C ILE A 76 5.77 3.24 0.32
N TYR A 77 5.57 4.46 0.82
CA TYR A 77 6.68 5.32 1.23
C TYR A 77 6.88 5.23 2.73
N LYS A 78 8.03 4.69 3.10
CA LYS A 78 8.33 4.32 4.47
C LYS A 78 8.50 5.51 5.40
N ARG A 79 9.32 6.47 5.00
CA ARG A 79 9.67 7.57 5.89
C ARG A 79 8.50 8.49 6.23
N PRO A 80 7.65 8.85 5.27
CA PRO A 80 6.47 9.63 5.63
C PRO A 80 5.59 8.93 6.65
N LEU A 81 5.41 7.61 6.50
CA LEU A 81 4.60 6.87 7.45
C LEU A 81 5.26 6.82 8.83
N GLU A 82 6.57 6.65 8.87
CA GLU A 82 7.29 6.67 10.13
C GLU A 82 7.20 8.02 10.82
N ARG A 83 7.30 9.10 10.05
CA ARG A 83 7.21 10.44 10.64
C ARG A 83 5.84 10.70 11.27
N LEU A 84 4.79 10.16 10.66
CA LEU A 84 3.44 10.40 11.15
C LEU A 84 3.04 9.45 12.27
N TYR A 85 3.45 8.19 12.20
CA TYR A 85 2.91 7.17 13.08
C TYR A 85 3.97 6.33 13.78
N GLY A 86 5.23 6.64 13.60
CA GLY A 86 6.31 5.74 14.03
C GLY A 86 6.46 5.59 15.53
N ARG A 87 5.81 6.43 16.32
CA ARG A 87 5.93 6.33 17.77
C ARG A 87 5.11 5.18 18.36
N ASP A 88 4.17 4.66 17.59
CA ASP A 88 3.33 3.58 18.04
C ASP A 88 3.33 2.51 16.96
N GLY A 89 4.03 1.41 17.21
CA GLY A 89 4.19 0.36 16.21
C GLY A 89 2.87 -0.25 15.79
N SER A 90 1.92 -0.36 16.71
CA SER A 90 0.60 -0.88 16.37
C SER A 90 -0.12 0.07 15.41
N ARG A 91 -0.06 1.36 15.71
CA ARG A 91 -0.68 2.37 14.85
C ARG A 91 0.00 2.40 13.50
N LEU A 92 1.32 2.30 13.49
CA LEU A 92 2.06 2.30 12.23
C LEU A 92 1.66 1.12 11.37
N ARG A 93 1.55 -0.08 11.95
CA ARG A 93 1.13 -1.24 11.17
C ARG A 93 -0.27 -1.05 10.60
N ASP A 94 -1.18 -0.51 11.39
CA ASP A 94 -2.54 -0.26 10.92
C ASP A 94 -2.55 0.73 9.75
N GLU A 95 -1.72 1.76 9.83
CA GLU A 95 -1.67 2.76 8.76
C GLU A 95 -0.99 2.23 7.51
N ILE A 96 0.03 1.39 7.66
CA ILE A 96 0.62 0.73 6.50
C ILE A 96 -0.45 -0.08 5.78
N ARG A 97 -1.20 -0.86 6.54
CA ARG A 97 -2.25 -1.68 5.95
C ARG A 97 -3.29 -0.80 5.24
N ARG A 98 -3.67 0.30 5.87
CA ARG A 98 -4.66 1.20 5.29
C ARG A 98 -4.18 1.78 3.97
N VAL A 99 -2.92 2.21 3.92
CA VAL A 99 -2.37 2.78 2.70
C VAL A 99 -2.28 1.72 1.61
N VAL A 100 -1.81 0.52 1.94
CA VAL A 100 -1.72 -0.55 0.96
C VAL A 100 -3.09 -0.85 0.36
N LEU A 101 -4.10 -1.00 1.22
CA LEU A 101 -5.45 -1.31 0.74
C LEU A 101 -6.03 -0.17 -0.08
N HIS A 102 -5.68 1.06 0.27
CA HIS A 102 -6.11 2.23 -0.50
C HIS A 102 -5.56 2.18 -1.92
N GLU A 103 -4.27 1.87 -2.07
CA GLU A 103 -3.67 1.80 -3.39
C GLU A 103 -4.17 0.59 -4.19
N ILE A 104 -4.42 -0.51 -3.50
CA ILE A 104 -5.03 -1.67 -4.15
C ILE A 104 -6.42 -1.31 -4.66
N ALA A 105 -7.17 -0.52 -3.91
CA ALA A 105 -8.48 -0.09 -4.36
C ALA A 105 -8.40 0.69 -5.68
N HIS A 106 -7.36 1.50 -5.86
CA HIS A 106 -7.16 2.18 -7.13
C HIS A 106 -6.93 1.19 -8.27
N HIS A 107 -6.19 0.13 -8.00
CA HIS A 107 -5.98 -0.91 -9.01
C HIS A 107 -7.32 -1.52 -9.44
N PHE A 108 -8.26 -1.65 -8.52
CA PHE A 108 -9.60 -2.15 -8.84
C PHE A 108 -10.51 -1.07 -9.42
N GLY A 109 -10.01 0.14 -9.61
CA GLY A 109 -10.79 1.21 -10.23
C GLY A 109 -11.63 2.01 -9.27
N ILE A 110 -11.38 1.89 -7.98
CA ILE A 110 -12.13 2.65 -6.97
C ILE A 110 -11.43 4.01 -6.78
N SER A 111 -12.18 5.09 -6.95
CA SER A 111 -11.61 6.43 -6.82
C SER A 111 -11.47 6.86 -5.38
N ASP A 112 -10.68 7.92 -5.15
CA ASP A 112 -10.55 8.51 -3.82
C ASP A 112 -11.89 8.96 -3.28
N GLU A 113 -12.72 9.53 -4.13
CA GLU A 113 -14.02 9.99 -3.73
C GLU A 113 -14.88 8.84 -3.21
N ARG A 114 -14.88 7.73 -3.95
CA ARG A 114 -15.64 6.55 -3.54
C ARG A 114 -15.11 5.97 -2.24
N LEU A 115 -13.78 5.96 -2.08
CA LEU A 115 -13.18 5.47 -0.85
C LEU A 115 -13.60 6.29 0.35
N ARG A 116 -13.65 7.61 0.19
CA ARG A 116 -14.12 8.47 1.27
C ARG A 116 -15.56 8.17 1.65
N GLU A 117 -16.40 7.88 0.66
CA GLU A 117 -17.79 7.50 0.94
C GLU A 117 -17.86 6.21 1.74
N LEU A 118 -17.04 5.23 1.36
CA LEU A 118 -17.04 3.93 2.02
C LEU A 118 -16.50 4.02 3.45
N ASP A 119 -15.54 4.89 3.68
CA ASP A 119 -14.95 5.05 5.00
C ASP A 119 -15.91 5.61 6.04
N ARG A 120 -17.03 6.11 5.63
CA ARG A 120 -18.02 6.64 6.56
C ARG A 120 -18.86 5.56 7.21
N TYR A 121 -18.74 4.35 6.75
CA TYR A 121 -19.48 3.24 7.30
C TYR A 121 -18.54 2.34 8.10
#